data_7814fc67920e7160597de0311483e0f9
#
_entry.id   7814fc67920e7160597de0311483e0f9
#
_cell.length_a   1.000
_cell.length_b   1.000
_cell.length_c   1.000
_cell.angle_alpha   90.00
_cell.angle_beta   90.00
_cell.angle_gamma   90.00
#
_symmetry.space_group_name_H-M   'P 1'
#
loop_
_entity.id
_entity.type
_entity.pdbx_description
1 polymer ?
#
loop_
_entity_poly.entity_id
_entity_poly.type
_entity_poly.pdbx_seq_one_letter_code
_entity_poly.pdbx_strand_id
1 'polypeptide(L)'
;AAELDDMDAVTDDATVVSDGDRGIVTAFTDESHDHQLDLVHVGRTLDYYLWDDGVFPLDQRNEIVSEVIGEVFHLKNSVAKHRPNEEFAAIRERIAQTTDRIEKTAWQLDQYGSEKAAGYLYGWLPSIVTFAEAAIEGFEVPWTSNPVERLMGEVSKRCKNQWMRWTAEGLEALLQLRLVKYADPSHYQLFLDELLHRSTKTAMSCDLSTESTRGK
;
A
#
# COMPACT_ATOMS: atom_id res chain seq x y z
N ALA A 1 8.06 6.33 13.39
CA ALA A 1 6.91 7.14 13.77
C ALA A 1 7.37 8.52 14.24
N ALA A 2 8.12 8.66 15.36
CA ALA A 2 8.55 9.96 15.88
C ALA A 2 9.29 10.87 14.88
N GLU A 3 10.09 10.31 13.96
CA GLU A 3 10.75 11.10 12.90
C GLU A 3 9.78 11.57 11.81
N LEU A 4 8.69 10.85 11.56
CA LEU A 4 7.67 11.23 10.59
C LEU A 4 6.70 12.27 11.17
N ASP A 5 6.41 12.20 12.47
CA ASP A 5 5.63 13.20 13.19
C ASP A 5 6.35 14.58 13.20
N ASP A 6 7.69 14.57 13.39
CA ASP A 6 8.50 15.80 13.30
C ASP A 6 8.51 16.43 11.89
N MET A 7 8.12 15.67 10.85
CA MET A 7 8.07 16.15 9.47
C MET A 7 6.67 16.59 9.01
N ASP A 8 5.66 16.58 9.88
CA ASP A 8 4.24 16.76 9.49
C ASP A 8 3.82 15.85 8.30
N ALA A 9 4.51 14.71 8.17
CA ALA A 9 4.35 13.81 7.02
C ALA A 9 3.13 12.89 7.16
N VAL A 10 2.62 12.71 8.38
CA VAL A 10 1.43 11.91 8.69
C VAL A 10 0.44 12.81 9.41
N THR A 11 -0.74 12.99 8.84
CA THR A 11 -1.82 13.74 9.49
C THR A 11 -2.54 12.84 10.51
N ASP A 12 -3.12 13.43 11.56
CA ASP A 12 -3.84 12.71 12.61
C ASP A 12 -4.98 11.80 12.08
N ASP A 13 -5.46 12.06 10.85
CA ASP A 13 -6.53 11.29 10.18
C ASP A 13 -5.98 10.31 9.13
N ALA A 14 -4.68 10.01 9.12
CA ALA A 14 -4.09 9.15 8.10
C ALA A 14 -4.44 7.68 8.31
N THR A 15 -4.84 7.00 7.24
CA THR A 15 -5.01 5.54 7.24
C THR A 15 -3.73 4.85 6.76
N VAL A 16 -3.20 3.93 7.56
CA VAL A 16 -2.02 3.14 7.22
C VAL A 16 -2.43 1.89 6.44
N VAL A 17 -1.86 1.70 5.25
CA VAL A 17 -2.12 0.50 4.43
C VAL A 17 -0.90 -0.42 4.44
N SER A 18 -1.04 -1.64 4.93
CA SER A 18 0.06 -2.62 4.98
C SER A 18 -0.43 -4.06 4.81
N ASP A 19 0.51 -4.99 4.64
CA ASP A 19 0.27 -6.43 4.59
C ASP A 19 -0.02 -7.07 5.97
N GLY A 20 -0.12 -6.25 7.02
CA GLY A 20 -0.37 -6.69 8.38
C GLY A 20 0.90 -7.08 9.16
N ASP A 21 2.09 -6.65 8.71
CA ASP A 21 3.30 -6.77 9.53
C ASP A 21 3.10 -6.02 10.84
N ARG A 22 3.23 -6.75 11.96
CA ARG A 22 2.99 -6.19 13.30
C ARG A 22 3.94 -5.05 13.65
N GLY A 23 5.16 -5.07 13.12
CA GLY A 23 6.12 -4.00 13.32
C GLY A 23 5.66 -2.70 12.67
N ILE A 24 5.15 -2.78 11.44
CA ILE A 24 4.59 -1.63 10.72
C ILE A 24 3.33 -1.13 11.44
N VAL A 25 2.39 -2.02 11.73
CA VAL A 25 1.14 -1.65 12.40
C VAL A 25 1.44 -0.97 13.74
N THR A 26 2.26 -1.56 14.59
CA THR A 26 2.59 -0.98 15.91
C THR A 26 3.36 0.35 15.81
N ALA A 27 4.16 0.54 14.75
CA ALA A 27 4.95 1.76 14.59
C ALA A 27 4.15 2.94 14.03
N PHE A 28 3.13 2.67 13.24
CA PHE A 28 2.41 3.69 12.47
C PHE A 28 0.91 3.78 12.78
N THR A 29 0.36 2.90 13.62
CA THR A 29 -1.02 3.02 14.07
C THR A 29 -1.05 3.21 15.58
N ASP A 30 -1.75 4.22 16.01
CA ASP A 30 -2.11 4.49 17.40
C ASP A 30 -3.63 4.65 17.52
N GLU A 31 -4.12 5.25 18.60
CA GLU A 31 -5.56 5.48 18.80
C GLU A 31 -6.18 6.44 17.76
N SER A 32 -5.34 7.21 17.02
CA SER A 32 -5.77 8.20 16.02
C SER A 32 -5.66 7.73 14.58
N HIS A 33 -4.94 6.62 14.31
CA HIS A 33 -4.69 6.16 12.95
C HIS A 33 -5.40 4.84 12.66
N ASP A 34 -6.25 4.85 11.64
CA ASP A 34 -6.86 3.63 11.13
C ASP A 34 -5.87 2.76 10.33
N HIS A 35 -6.11 1.47 10.35
CA HIS A 35 -5.33 0.53 9.56
C HIS A 35 -6.19 -0.17 8.51
N GLN A 36 -5.74 -0.14 7.25
CA GLN A 36 -6.27 -0.94 6.15
C GLN A 36 -5.34 -2.10 5.85
N LEU A 37 -5.84 -3.32 5.97
CA LEU A 37 -5.11 -4.52 5.56
C LEU A 37 -5.08 -4.62 4.02
N ASP A 38 -3.91 -4.90 3.44
CA ASP A 38 -3.79 -5.15 2.00
C ASP A 38 -4.62 -6.38 1.61
N LEU A 39 -5.68 -6.15 0.83
CA LEU A 39 -6.63 -7.22 0.46
C LEU A 39 -6.02 -8.32 -0.40
N VAL A 40 -4.92 -8.03 -1.11
CA VAL A 40 -4.21 -9.04 -1.93
C VAL A 40 -3.54 -10.08 -1.03
N HIS A 41 -3.11 -9.68 0.16
CA HIS A 41 -2.41 -10.55 1.10
C HIS A 41 -3.34 -11.39 1.98
N VAL A 42 -4.63 -11.03 2.11
CA VAL A 42 -5.60 -11.74 2.97
C VAL A 42 -5.63 -13.25 2.70
N GLY A 43 -5.80 -13.64 1.44
CA GLY A 43 -5.91 -15.06 1.08
C GLY A 43 -4.63 -15.85 1.32
N ARG A 44 -3.47 -15.26 1.01
CA ARG A 44 -2.17 -15.89 1.23
C ARG A 44 -1.89 -16.13 2.70
N THR A 45 -2.20 -15.16 3.54
CA THR A 45 -1.99 -15.24 4.98
C THR A 45 -2.98 -16.22 5.63
N LEU A 46 -4.24 -16.21 5.18
CA LEU A 46 -5.24 -17.18 5.63
C LEU A 46 -4.83 -18.62 5.26
N ASP A 47 -4.37 -18.89 4.01
CA ASP A 47 -3.90 -20.22 3.62
C ASP A 47 -2.71 -20.70 4.46
N TYR A 48 -1.79 -19.78 4.79
CA TYR A 48 -0.68 -20.09 5.69
C TYR A 48 -1.17 -20.54 7.07
N TYR A 49 -2.12 -19.84 7.71
CA TYR A 49 -2.64 -20.24 9.02
C TYR A 49 -3.46 -21.51 8.96
N LEU A 50 -4.26 -21.72 7.90
CA LEU A 50 -4.98 -22.99 7.69
C LEU A 50 -4.02 -24.18 7.53
N TRP A 51 -2.88 -23.96 6.87
CA TRP A 51 -1.82 -24.96 6.76
C TRP A 51 -1.13 -25.21 8.09
N ASP A 52 -0.82 -24.15 8.85
CA ASP A 52 -0.12 -24.23 10.14
C ASP A 52 -1.00 -24.86 11.25
N ASP A 53 -2.31 -24.69 11.17
CA ASP A 53 -3.27 -25.40 12.04
C ASP A 53 -3.38 -26.89 11.69
N GLY A 54 -3.14 -27.28 10.45
CA GLY A 54 -3.11 -28.67 10.00
C GLY A 54 -4.45 -29.42 10.02
N VAL A 55 -5.56 -28.70 10.12
CA VAL A 55 -6.91 -29.31 10.27
C VAL A 55 -7.51 -29.72 8.92
N PHE A 56 -7.29 -28.92 7.88
CA PHE A 56 -7.93 -29.09 6.59
C PHE A 56 -6.95 -29.59 5.50
N PRO A 57 -7.37 -30.54 4.63
CA PRO A 57 -6.61 -30.88 3.43
C PRO A 57 -6.59 -29.73 2.43
N LEU A 58 -5.67 -29.79 1.45
CA LEU A 58 -5.39 -28.71 0.51
C LEU A 58 -6.62 -28.23 -0.27
N ASP A 59 -7.47 -29.14 -0.71
CA ASP A 59 -8.69 -28.83 -1.46
C ASP A 59 -9.67 -28.01 -0.64
N GLN A 60 -9.91 -28.39 0.62
CA GLN A 60 -10.77 -27.63 1.53
C GLN A 60 -10.14 -26.28 1.92
N ARG A 61 -8.83 -26.21 2.13
CA ARG A 61 -8.15 -24.92 2.37
C ARG A 61 -8.35 -23.96 1.20
N ASN A 62 -8.17 -24.43 -0.03
CA ASN A 62 -8.40 -23.65 -1.24
C ASN A 62 -9.85 -23.14 -1.34
N GLU A 63 -10.82 -23.96 -0.94
CA GLU A 63 -12.24 -23.60 -0.94
C GLU A 63 -12.53 -22.50 0.08
N ILE A 64 -12.06 -22.64 1.31
CA ILE A 64 -12.18 -21.63 2.38
C ILE A 64 -11.53 -20.31 1.97
N VAL A 65 -10.29 -20.35 1.46
CA VAL A 65 -9.57 -19.15 0.99
C VAL A 65 -10.35 -18.48 -0.14
N SER A 66 -10.84 -19.26 -1.11
CA SER A 66 -11.59 -18.71 -2.24
C SER A 66 -12.90 -18.05 -1.82
N GLU A 67 -13.60 -18.61 -0.81
CA GLU A 67 -14.81 -18.00 -0.26
C GLU A 67 -14.52 -16.66 0.40
N VAL A 68 -13.53 -16.60 1.30
CA VAL A 68 -13.15 -15.36 2.00
C VAL A 68 -12.67 -14.29 1.01
N ILE A 69 -11.83 -14.66 0.06
CA ILE A 69 -11.33 -13.73 -0.97
C ILE A 69 -12.49 -13.25 -1.86
N GLY A 70 -13.41 -14.13 -2.20
CA GLY A 70 -14.63 -13.78 -2.94
C GLY A 70 -15.42 -12.66 -2.25
N GLU A 71 -15.66 -12.78 -0.94
CA GLU A 71 -16.36 -11.77 -0.15
C GLU A 71 -15.62 -10.43 -0.08
N VAL A 72 -14.32 -10.47 0.15
CA VAL A 72 -13.47 -9.28 0.20
C VAL A 72 -13.49 -8.52 -1.15
N PHE A 73 -13.35 -9.24 -2.27
CA PHE A 73 -13.40 -8.61 -3.60
C PHE A 73 -14.81 -8.19 -4.02
N HIS A 74 -15.85 -8.85 -3.54
CA HIS A 74 -17.23 -8.37 -3.71
C HIS A 74 -17.46 -7.04 -2.99
N LEU A 75 -16.91 -6.85 -1.77
CA LEU A 75 -16.95 -5.57 -1.08
C LEU A 75 -16.22 -4.49 -1.87
N LYS A 76 -14.99 -4.76 -2.30
CA LYS A 76 -14.21 -3.85 -3.15
C LYS A 76 -14.98 -3.42 -4.40
N ASN A 77 -15.57 -4.38 -5.11
CA ASN A 77 -16.32 -4.10 -6.34
C ASN A 77 -17.61 -3.31 -6.04
N SER A 78 -18.24 -3.55 -4.92
CA SER A 78 -19.41 -2.78 -4.47
C SER A 78 -19.03 -1.32 -4.20
N VAL A 79 -17.93 -1.06 -3.50
CA VAL A 79 -17.43 0.30 -3.28
C VAL A 79 -17.14 1.00 -4.61
N ALA A 80 -16.40 0.35 -5.52
CA ALA A 80 -16.07 0.90 -6.83
C ALA A 80 -17.32 1.24 -7.66
N LYS A 81 -18.39 0.46 -7.54
CA LYS A 81 -19.65 0.65 -8.27
C LYS A 81 -20.52 1.75 -7.68
N HIS A 82 -20.66 1.81 -6.36
CA HIS A 82 -21.69 2.60 -5.69
C HIS A 82 -21.17 3.95 -5.19
N ARG A 83 -19.87 4.08 -4.88
CA ARG A 83 -19.26 5.33 -4.41
C ARG A 83 -19.43 6.50 -5.39
N PRO A 84 -19.19 6.33 -6.72
CA PRO A 84 -19.32 7.44 -7.67
C PRO A 84 -20.75 8.01 -7.76
N ASN A 85 -21.76 7.23 -7.36
CA ASN A 85 -23.16 7.62 -7.37
C ASN A 85 -23.67 8.02 -5.97
N GLU A 86 -22.80 8.07 -4.97
CA GLU A 86 -23.14 8.35 -3.56
C GLU A 86 -24.16 7.36 -2.96
N GLU A 87 -24.21 6.13 -3.48
CA GLU A 87 -25.12 5.09 -3.02
C GLU A 87 -24.59 4.42 -1.72
N PHE A 88 -24.32 5.22 -0.69
CA PHE A 88 -23.68 4.79 0.55
C PHE A 88 -24.48 3.73 1.34
N ALA A 89 -25.80 3.70 1.18
CA ALA A 89 -26.63 2.65 1.80
C ALA A 89 -26.26 1.26 1.26
N ALA A 90 -26.01 1.12 -0.04
CA ALA A 90 -25.59 -0.13 -0.65
C ALA A 90 -24.19 -0.56 -0.19
N ILE A 91 -23.28 0.39 0.02
CA ILE A 91 -21.94 0.11 0.58
C ILE A 91 -22.07 -0.37 2.03
N ARG A 92 -22.85 0.30 2.88
CA ARG A 92 -23.09 -0.14 4.28
C ARG A 92 -23.69 -1.54 4.37
N GLU A 93 -24.69 -1.81 3.54
CA GLU A 93 -25.29 -3.14 3.47
C GLU A 93 -24.24 -4.19 3.08
N ARG A 94 -23.37 -3.89 2.11
CA ARG A 94 -22.32 -4.81 1.68
C ARG A 94 -21.24 -5.00 2.73
N ILE A 95 -20.85 -3.96 3.48
CA ILE A 95 -19.95 -4.09 4.64
C ILE A 95 -20.55 -5.08 5.64
N ALA A 96 -21.81 -4.87 6.04
CA ALA A 96 -22.47 -5.73 7.00
C ALA A 96 -22.52 -7.20 6.53
N GLN A 97 -22.85 -7.44 5.25
CA GLN A 97 -22.86 -8.79 4.68
C GLN A 97 -21.47 -9.43 4.66
N THR A 98 -20.43 -8.68 4.29
CA THR A 98 -19.06 -9.17 4.26
C THR A 98 -18.57 -9.50 5.67
N THR A 99 -18.85 -8.63 6.65
CA THR A 99 -18.51 -8.84 8.06
C THR A 99 -19.18 -10.11 8.59
N ASP A 100 -20.50 -10.25 8.43
CA ASP A 100 -21.25 -11.43 8.89
C ASP A 100 -20.70 -12.74 8.30
N ARG A 101 -20.38 -12.76 7.02
CA ARG A 101 -19.84 -13.94 6.35
C ARG A 101 -18.44 -14.30 6.81
N ILE A 102 -17.55 -13.32 6.95
CA ILE A 102 -16.19 -13.56 7.46
C ILE A 102 -16.23 -14.01 8.93
N GLU A 103 -17.05 -13.38 9.77
CA GLU A 103 -17.24 -13.81 11.16
C GLU A 103 -17.78 -15.23 11.25
N LYS A 104 -18.75 -15.58 10.42
CA LYS A 104 -19.28 -16.94 10.34
C LYS A 104 -18.22 -17.94 9.92
N THR A 105 -17.41 -17.62 8.92
CA THR A 105 -16.30 -18.48 8.50
C THR A 105 -15.28 -18.64 9.63
N ALA A 106 -14.92 -17.55 10.31
CA ALA A 106 -14.00 -17.59 11.46
C ALA A 106 -14.56 -18.46 12.59
N TRP A 107 -15.84 -18.32 12.91
CA TRP A 107 -16.51 -19.17 13.91
C TRP A 107 -16.48 -20.66 13.53
N GLN A 108 -16.76 -20.98 12.27
CA GLN A 108 -16.69 -22.37 11.77
C GLN A 108 -15.26 -22.94 11.90
N LEU A 109 -14.24 -22.16 11.52
CA LEU A 109 -12.84 -22.56 11.65
C LEU A 109 -12.47 -22.86 13.12
N ASP A 110 -12.90 -22.02 14.05
CA ASP A 110 -12.70 -22.22 15.48
C ASP A 110 -13.37 -23.54 15.96
N GLN A 111 -14.63 -23.80 15.55
CA GLN A 111 -15.34 -25.03 15.89
C GLN A 111 -14.66 -26.30 15.36
N TYR A 112 -13.93 -26.20 14.23
CA TYR A 112 -13.13 -27.30 13.69
C TYR A 112 -11.73 -27.40 14.27
N GLY A 113 -11.33 -26.48 15.18
CA GLY A 113 -10.03 -26.45 15.83
C GLY A 113 -8.94 -25.75 15.00
N SER A 114 -9.30 -24.94 14.00
CA SER A 114 -8.37 -24.11 13.23
C SER A 114 -8.26 -22.72 13.89
N GLU A 115 -7.67 -22.70 15.07
CA GLU A 115 -7.67 -21.53 15.97
C GLU A 115 -6.87 -20.34 15.41
N LYS A 116 -5.74 -20.59 14.73
CA LYS A 116 -4.89 -19.52 14.18
C LYS A 116 -5.56 -18.84 13.00
N ALA A 117 -6.18 -19.62 12.10
CA ALA A 117 -6.91 -19.07 10.97
C ALA A 117 -8.17 -18.31 11.43
N ALA A 118 -8.90 -18.82 12.41
CA ALA A 118 -10.04 -18.13 13.03
C ALA A 118 -9.58 -16.80 13.69
N GLY A 119 -8.54 -16.86 14.52
CA GLY A 119 -7.97 -15.70 15.18
C GLY A 119 -7.45 -14.64 14.21
N TYR A 120 -6.88 -15.06 13.07
CA TYR A 120 -6.49 -14.16 12.00
C TYR A 120 -7.70 -13.40 11.43
N LEU A 121 -8.76 -14.10 11.07
CA LEU A 121 -9.95 -13.45 10.50
C LEU A 121 -10.62 -12.51 11.52
N TYR A 122 -10.81 -12.93 12.76
CA TYR A 122 -11.38 -12.07 13.80
C TYR A 122 -10.52 -10.83 14.06
N GLY A 123 -9.20 -11.01 14.16
CA GLY A 123 -8.29 -9.92 14.50
C GLY A 123 -8.15 -8.88 13.39
N TRP A 124 -8.26 -9.29 12.12
CA TRP A 124 -8.05 -8.38 10.99
C TRP A 124 -9.33 -7.92 10.30
N LEU A 125 -10.50 -8.44 10.68
CA LEU A 125 -11.77 -8.07 10.07
C LEU A 125 -12.03 -6.56 10.06
N PRO A 126 -11.79 -5.79 11.14
CA PRO A 126 -11.91 -4.33 11.11
C PRO A 126 -11.02 -3.72 10.01
N SER A 127 -9.76 -4.12 9.95
CA SER A 127 -8.80 -3.60 8.95
C SER A 127 -9.08 -4.06 7.52
N ILE A 128 -9.88 -5.11 7.31
CA ILE A 128 -10.32 -5.54 5.97
C ILE A 128 -11.36 -4.59 5.40
N VAL A 129 -12.22 -3.99 6.23
CA VAL A 129 -13.35 -3.17 5.79
C VAL A 129 -13.08 -1.66 5.84
N THR A 130 -11.98 -1.21 6.44
CA THR A 130 -11.62 0.21 6.65
C THR A 130 -11.75 1.05 5.37
N PHE A 131 -11.26 0.58 4.21
CA PHE A 131 -11.35 1.31 2.94
C PHE A 131 -12.80 1.56 2.51
N ALA A 132 -13.72 0.66 2.87
CA ALA A 132 -15.13 0.77 2.52
C ALA A 132 -15.86 1.72 3.48
N GLU A 133 -15.46 1.74 4.75
CA GLU A 133 -15.96 2.69 5.74
C GLU A 133 -15.49 4.10 5.42
N ALA A 134 -14.21 4.30 5.14
CA ALA A 134 -13.66 5.57 4.66
C ALA A 134 -14.37 6.09 3.39
N ALA A 135 -14.74 5.19 2.46
CA ALA A 135 -15.47 5.56 1.25
C ALA A 135 -16.86 6.15 1.55
N ILE A 136 -17.52 5.72 2.64
CA ILE A 136 -18.80 6.27 3.10
C ILE A 136 -18.60 7.69 3.68
N GLU A 137 -17.48 7.95 4.31
CA GLU A 137 -17.11 9.24 4.89
C GLU A 137 -16.57 10.22 3.84
N GLY A 138 -16.40 9.79 2.59
CA GLY A 138 -15.93 10.60 1.48
C GLY A 138 -14.43 10.48 1.20
N PHE A 139 -13.70 9.71 2.00
CA PHE A 139 -12.26 9.50 1.82
C PHE A 139 -11.96 8.37 0.82
N GLU A 140 -10.78 8.44 0.20
CA GLU A 140 -10.28 7.39 -0.67
C GLU A 140 -9.07 6.70 -0.05
N VAL A 141 -9.30 5.55 0.55
CA VAL A 141 -8.24 4.71 1.10
C VAL A 141 -7.92 3.60 0.10
N PRO A 142 -6.65 3.44 -0.32
CA PRO A 142 -6.25 2.31 -1.15
C PRO A 142 -6.50 0.98 -0.44
N TRP A 143 -7.08 0.02 -1.16
CA TRP A 143 -7.33 -1.34 -0.66
C TRP A 143 -6.09 -2.25 -0.77
N THR A 144 -4.96 -1.74 -1.28
CA THR A 144 -3.72 -2.50 -1.50
C THR A 144 -2.48 -1.61 -1.37
N SER A 145 -1.39 -2.17 -0.87
CA SER A 145 -0.06 -1.57 -0.81
C SER A 145 0.75 -1.70 -2.12
N ASN A 146 0.21 -2.34 -3.15
CA ASN A 146 0.87 -2.56 -4.44
C ASN A 146 1.57 -1.33 -5.05
N PRO A 147 1.04 -0.09 -4.95
CA PRO A 147 1.74 1.10 -5.42
C PRO A 147 3.08 1.31 -4.72
N VAL A 148 3.13 1.14 -3.40
CA VAL A 148 4.35 1.26 -2.59
C VAL A 148 5.32 0.11 -2.93
N GLU A 149 4.83 -1.11 -3.08
CA GLU A 149 5.65 -2.26 -3.47
C GLU A 149 6.31 -2.06 -4.84
N ARG A 150 5.59 -1.50 -5.81
CA ARG A 150 6.14 -1.15 -7.13
C ARG A 150 7.25 -0.12 -7.02
N LEU A 151 7.04 0.94 -6.23
CA LEU A 151 8.05 1.96 -5.97
C LEU A 151 9.29 1.35 -5.31
N MET A 152 9.12 0.55 -4.27
CA MET A 152 10.21 -0.16 -3.59
C MET A 152 10.90 -1.17 -4.52
N GLY A 153 10.16 -1.81 -5.41
CA GLY A 153 10.70 -2.68 -6.46
C GLY A 153 11.60 -1.94 -7.45
N GLU A 154 11.22 -0.73 -7.85
CA GLU A 154 12.06 0.11 -8.72
C GLU A 154 13.35 0.56 -8.02
N VAL A 155 13.25 0.96 -6.75
CA VAL A 155 14.39 1.33 -5.92
C VAL A 155 15.32 0.12 -5.74
N SER A 156 14.77 -1.02 -5.35
CA SER A 156 15.54 -2.25 -5.12
C SER A 156 16.29 -2.73 -6.36
N LYS A 157 15.68 -2.66 -7.55
CA LYS A 157 16.35 -3.00 -8.81
C LYS A 157 17.58 -2.14 -9.08
N ARG A 158 17.55 -0.88 -8.69
CA ARG A 158 18.68 0.06 -8.87
C ARG A 158 19.72 -0.09 -7.78
N CYS A 159 19.31 -0.29 -6.53
CA CYS A 159 20.24 -0.47 -5.40
C CYS A 159 20.96 -1.81 -5.43
N LYS A 160 20.32 -2.89 -5.92
CA LYS A 160 20.90 -4.23 -6.03
C LYS A 160 21.80 -4.42 -7.25
N ASN A 161 21.89 -3.43 -8.16
CA ASN A 161 22.74 -3.54 -9.33
C ASN A 161 24.21 -3.41 -8.92
N GLN A 162 24.97 -4.50 -9.08
CA GLN A 162 26.39 -4.58 -8.70
C GLN A 162 27.28 -3.56 -9.43
N TRP A 163 26.82 -3.00 -10.55
CA TRP A 163 27.53 -2.01 -11.34
C TRP A 163 27.31 -0.56 -10.88
N MET A 164 26.35 -0.31 -10.02
CA MET A 164 26.06 1.01 -9.47
C MET A 164 26.51 1.08 -8.01
N ARG A 165 27.48 1.94 -7.75
CA ARG A 165 27.87 2.30 -6.39
C ARG A 165 27.20 3.63 -6.03
N TRP A 166 26.23 3.54 -5.12
CA TRP A 166 25.55 4.73 -4.62
C TRP A 166 26.28 5.27 -3.38
N THR A 167 26.46 6.59 -3.32
CA THR A 167 26.68 7.27 -2.04
C THR A 167 25.33 7.37 -1.31
N ALA A 168 25.34 7.57 0.02
CA ALA A 168 24.13 7.80 0.78
C ALA A 168 23.30 8.97 0.21
N GLU A 169 23.96 10.10 -0.07
CA GLU A 169 23.37 11.29 -0.68
C GLU A 169 22.79 11.03 -2.08
N GLY A 170 23.49 10.26 -2.91
CA GLY A 170 23.02 9.91 -4.25
C GLY A 170 21.80 8.97 -4.22
N LEU A 171 21.74 8.05 -3.24
CA LEU A 171 20.59 7.20 -3.04
C LEU A 171 19.39 8.00 -2.53
N GLU A 172 19.60 8.88 -1.56
CA GLU A 172 18.56 9.77 -1.03
C GLU A 172 17.96 10.66 -2.13
N ALA A 173 18.80 11.30 -2.94
CA ALA A 173 18.34 12.11 -4.07
C ALA A 173 17.53 11.29 -5.09
N LEU A 174 17.92 10.05 -5.36
CA LEU A 174 17.15 9.15 -6.23
C LEU A 174 15.78 8.81 -5.61
N LEU A 175 15.74 8.53 -4.30
CA LEU A 175 14.51 8.22 -3.59
C LEU A 175 13.55 9.40 -3.60
N GLN A 176 14.04 10.61 -3.28
CA GLN A 176 13.26 11.84 -3.33
C GLN A 176 12.69 12.08 -4.74
N LEU A 177 13.51 11.95 -5.77
CA LEU A 177 13.07 12.11 -7.15
C LEU A 177 11.97 11.10 -7.54
N ARG A 178 12.08 9.86 -7.08
CA ARG A 178 11.09 8.81 -7.35
C ARG A 178 9.79 9.03 -6.59
N LEU A 179 9.88 9.49 -5.34
CA LEU A 179 8.71 9.84 -4.54
C LEU A 179 7.95 11.01 -5.15
N VAL A 180 8.64 12.08 -5.57
CA VAL A 180 8.00 13.21 -6.25
C VAL A 180 7.33 12.75 -7.55
N LYS A 181 7.99 11.93 -8.36
CA LYS A 181 7.40 11.39 -9.59
C LYS A 181 6.12 10.59 -9.31
N TYR A 182 6.07 9.89 -8.19
CA TYR A 182 4.93 9.06 -7.82
C TYR A 182 3.79 9.90 -7.22
N ALA A 183 4.11 10.81 -6.30
CA ALA A 183 3.13 11.61 -5.59
C ALA A 183 2.54 12.75 -6.43
N ASP A 184 3.38 13.41 -7.25
CA ASP A 184 2.99 14.52 -8.11
C ASP A 184 3.72 14.47 -9.47
N PRO A 185 3.17 13.73 -10.45
CA PRO A 185 3.75 13.61 -11.79
C PRO A 185 3.91 14.96 -12.52
N SER A 186 3.03 15.92 -12.21
CA SER A 186 3.06 17.25 -12.84
C SER A 186 4.24 18.08 -12.33
N HIS A 187 4.43 18.09 -11.02
CA HIS A 187 5.59 18.74 -10.38
C HIS A 187 6.90 18.08 -10.82
N TYR A 188 6.91 16.75 -10.94
CA TYR A 188 8.08 16.03 -11.46
C TYR A 188 8.47 16.48 -12.88
N GLN A 189 7.50 16.70 -13.76
CA GLN A 189 7.78 17.16 -15.12
C GLN A 189 8.35 18.56 -15.14
N LEU A 190 7.79 19.48 -14.34
CA LEU A 190 8.34 20.85 -14.19
C LEU A 190 9.79 20.83 -13.67
N PHE A 191 10.06 19.98 -12.70
CA PHE A 191 11.41 19.81 -12.14
C PHE A 191 12.40 19.28 -13.20
N LEU A 192 12.01 18.32 -14.03
CA LEU A 192 12.82 17.82 -15.14
C LEU A 192 13.12 18.92 -16.18
N ASP A 193 12.11 19.69 -16.54
CA ASP A 193 12.27 20.79 -17.52
C ASP A 193 13.24 21.86 -16.98
N GLU A 194 13.19 22.18 -15.70
CA GLU A 194 14.13 23.09 -15.06
C GLU A 194 15.56 22.53 -15.05
N LEU A 195 15.75 21.25 -14.72
CA LEU A 195 17.05 20.59 -14.76
C LEU A 195 17.65 20.58 -16.17
N LEU A 196 16.85 20.28 -17.19
CA LEU A 196 17.27 20.28 -18.58
C LEU A 196 17.65 21.69 -19.04
N HIS A 197 16.90 22.72 -18.67
CA HIS A 197 17.20 24.11 -18.97
C HIS A 197 18.50 24.59 -18.28
N ARG A 198 18.76 24.20 -17.06
CA ARG A 198 20.03 24.49 -16.36
C ARG A 198 21.19 23.79 -17.02
N SER A 199 21.04 22.53 -17.41
CA SER A 199 22.06 21.74 -18.07
C SER A 199 22.44 22.32 -19.43
N THR A 200 21.48 22.78 -20.24
CA THR A 200 21.76 23.44 -21.54
C THR A 200 22.47 24.78 -21.38
N LYS A 201 22.10 25.58 -20.38
CA LYS A 201 22.80 26.84 -20.09
C LYS A 201 24.28 26.63 -19.67
N THR A 202 24.53 25.60 -18.86
CA THR A 202 25.87 25.24 -18.42
C THR A 202 26.73 24.74 -19.59
N ALA A 203 26.19 23.92 -20.48
CA ALA A 203 26.87 23.44 -21.67
C ALA A 203 27.23 24.61 -22.62
N MET A 204 26.31 25.54 -22.89
CA MET A 204 26.55 26.72 -23.68
C MET A 204 27.63 27.64 -23.07
N SER A 205 27.71 27.79 -21.75
CA SER A 205 28.72 28.58 -21.08
C SER A 205 30.11 27.92 -21.14
N CYS A 206 30.20 26.61 -21.15
CA CYS A 206 31.47 25.90 -21.34
C CYS A 206 32.03 26.03 -22.76
N ASP A 207 31.16 25.96 -23.78
CA ASP A 207 31.59 26.14 -25.18
C ASP A 207 32.11 27.54 -25.46
N LEU A 208 31.51 28.58 -24.93
CA LEU A 208 31.97 29.97 -25.05
C LEU A 208 33.33 30.22 -24.37
N SER A 209 33.63 29.51 -23.27
CA SER A 209 34.91 29.65 -22.58
C SER A 209 36.07 28.93 -23.29
N THR A 210 35.80 27.88 -24.06
CA THR A 210 36.81 27.13 -24.82
C THR A 210 37.21 27.83 -26.13
N GLU A 211 36.31 28.60 -26.74
CA GLU A 211 36.69 29.41 -27.94
C GLU A 211 37.55 30.60 -27.61
N SER A 212 37.38 31.21 -26.41
CA SER A 212 38.20 32.35 -25.98
C SER A 212 39.67 31.98 -25.67
N THR A 213 40.02 30.72 -25.47
CA THR A 213 41.38 30.27 -25.15
C THR A 213 42.19 29.77 -26.37
N ARG A 214 41.56 29.67 -27.56
CA ARG A 214 42.26 29.29 -28.81
C ARG A 214 42.74 30.44 -29.68
N GLY A 215 42.59 31.68 -29.23
CA GLY A 215 42.95 32.90 -29.94
C GLY A 215 44.12 33.71 -29.35
N LYS A 216 45.20 33.02 -28.87
CA LYS A 216 46.48 33.68 -28.54
C LYS A 216 47.63 32.82 -28.96
#